data_3b4fe2e2bbfcbe1e42bf356926c06dbd
#
_entry.id   3b4fe2e2bbfcbe1e42bf356926c06dbd
#
_cell.length_a   1.000
_cell.length_b   1.000
_cell.length_c   1.000
_cell.angle_alpha   90.00
_cell.angle_beta   90.00
_cell.angle_gamma   90.00
#
_symmetry.space_group_name_H-M   'P 1'
#
loop_
_entity.id
_entity.type
_entity.pdbx_description
1 polymer ?
#
loop_
_entity_poly.entity_id
_entity_poly.type
_entity_poly.pdbx_seq_one_letter_code
_entity_poly.pdbx_strand_id
1 'polypeptide(L)'
;MKISIFLFRKLLFSLKSSFLYKITNIITILSLAFGVASLNIVLSSINGFENSIYNKLSKLNGKSQINYLFDDVFSPQELDIKSPKNGIEYIEKKSLIKFKNLSQNIVATGLNKKDFKNFEIFNDLDLKNNDKNYVFIGSTLANKLNVSIGDELALLNSQNLKNISQGQRFIFLEVKHIFSSGINEFDDRQVFVSIDLIKEFYNLEKSAISGWILFEKTNTEVEYPLNEITTDEKYSILFEWINAQKLPIFFIFSLIAVVSFLGLFSSISILYDERKKHFAMMKSYGTPNKVILTIFMLQSIFLSLIGSFLGIVFSYIIIFLQEKYRFIAIDENIYLSLIHI
;
A
#
# COMPACT_ATOMS: atom_id res chain seq x y z
N MET A 1 11.00 -40.12 -26.74
CA MET A 1 9.94 -39.16 -26.35
C MET A 1 8.52 -39.62 -26.77
N LYS A 2 8.23 -40.00 -28.05
CA LYS A 2 6.90 -40.45 -28.46
C LYS A 2 6.37 -41.68 -27.68
N ILE A 3 7.21 -42.66 -27.40
CA ILE A 3 6.86 -43.88 -26.64
C ILE A 3 6.53 -43.55 -25.19
N SER A 4 7.31 -42.68 -24.53
CA SER A 4 7.07 -42.26 -23.15
C SER A 4 5.73 -41.51 -22.97
N ILE A 5 5.37 -40.65 -23.92
CA ILE A 5 4.09 -39.92 -23.93
C ILE A 5 2.90 -40.89 -24.15
N PHE A 6 3.05 -41.85 -25.04
CA PHE A 6 2.02 -42.87 -25.28
C PHE A 6 1.76 -43.72 -24.01
N LEU A 7 2.84 -44.19 -23.38
CA LEU A 7 2.75 -45.00 -22.16
C LEU A 7 2.18 -44.18 -21.01
N PHE A 8 2.61 -42.92 -20.82
CA PHE A 8 2.07 -42.00 -19.85
C PHE A 8 0.56 -41.82 -20.00
N ARG A 9 0.08 -41.54 -21.20
CA ARG A 9 -1.35 -41.39 -21.50
C ARG A 9 -2.15 -42.65 -21.17
N LYS A 10 -1.63 -43.85 -21.52
CA LYS A 10 -2.26 -45.13 -21.21
C LYS A 10 -2.28 -45.44 -19.71
N LEU A 11 -1.25 -45.05 -18.96
CA LEU A 11 -1.18 -45.20 -17.49
C LEU A 11 -2.13 -44.25 -16.77
N LEU A 12 -2.23 -43.01 -17.23
CA LEU A 12 -3.11 -41.98 -16.64
C LEU A 12 -4.59 -42.33 -16.73
N PHE A 13 -5.02 -42.80 -17.91
CA PHE A 13 -6.42 -43.14 -18.19
C PHE A 13 -6.76 -44.60 -17.92
N SER A 14 -5.88 -45.36 -17.25
CA SER A 14 -6.16 -46.72 -16.88
C SER A 14 -7.25 -46.81 -15.82
N LEU A 15 -8.43 -47.33 -16.20
CA LEU A 15 -9.58 -47.55 -15.30
C LEU A 15 -9.30 -48.48 -14.11
N LYS A 16 -8.20 -49.26 -14.16
CA LYS A 16 -7.78 -50.23 -13.13
C LYS A 16 -6.73 -49.68 -12.13
N SER A 17 -6.69 -48.38 -11.88
CA SER A 17 -5.84 -47.84 -10.82
C SER A 17 -6.50 -48.06 -9.46
N SER A 18 -5.67 -48.31 -8.41
CA SER A 18 -6.18 -48.52 -7.07
C SER A 18 -6.84 -47.25 -6.52
N PHE A 19 -7.73 -47.45 -5.56
CA PHE A 19 -8.42 -46.37 -4.84
C PHE A 19 -7.43 -45.41 -4.16
N LEU A 20 -6.37 -45.97 -3.57
CA LEU A 20 -5.30 -45.19 -2.90
C LEU A 20 -4.59 -44.24 -3.86
N TYR A 21 -4.21 -44.68 -5.06
CA TYR A 21 -3.58 -43.85 -6.06
C TYR A 21 -4.46 -42.68 -6.50
N LYS A 22 -5.76 -42.93 -6.70
CA LYS A 22 -6.72 -41.86 -7.08
C LYS A 22 -6.82 -40.81 -5.98
N ILE A 23 -6.98 -41.24 -4.72
CA ILE A 23 -7.07 -40.32 -3.59
C ILE A 23 -5.80 -39.49 -3.43
N THR A 24 -4.63 -40.13 -3.52
CA THR A 24 -3.34 -39.40 -3.38
C THR A 24 -3.17 -38.35 -4.47
N ASN A 25 -3.53 -38.65 -5.73
CA ASN A 25 -3.50 -37.68 -6.81
C ASN A 25 -4.46 -36.50 -6.56
N ILE A 26 -5.67 -36.76 -6.07
CA ILE A 26 -6.65 -35.71 -5.73
C ILE A 26 -6.11 -34.82 -4.60
N ILE A 27 -5.59 -35.42 -3.53
CA ILE A 27 -5.00 -34.69 -2.41
C ILE A 27 -3.83 -33.82 -2.89
N THR A 28 -2.96 -34.36 -3.76
CA THR A 28 -1.83 -33.63 -4.34
C THR A 28 -2.30 -32.45 -5.19
N ILE A 29 -3.30 -32.65 -6.05
CA ILE A 29 -3.88 -31.58 -6.87
C ILE A 29 -4.51 -30.50 -5.98
N LEU A 30 -5.29 -30.88 -4.97
CA LEU A 30 -5.93 -29.94 -4.04
C LEU A 30 -4.91 -29.16 -3.21
N SER A 31 -3.84 -29.82 -2.72
CA SER A 31 -2.77 -29.17 -1.99
C SER A 31 -2.05 -28.12 -2.82
N LEU A 32 -1.71 -28.46 -4.08
CA LEU A 32 -1.12 -27.52 -5.03
C LEU A 32 -2.08 -26.37 -5.37
N ALA A 33 -3.34 -26.69 -5.64
CA ALA A 33 -4.35 -25.67 -5.95
C ALA A 33 -4.54 -24.70 -4.80
N PHE A 34 -4.63 -25.19 -3.56
CA PHE A 34 -4.74 -24.37 -2.37
C PHE A 34 -3.50 -23.49 -2.16
N GLY A 35 -2.28 -24.05 -2.34
CA GLY A 35 -1.04 -23.31 -2.24
C GLY A 35 -0.97 -22.15 -3.24
N VAL A 36 -1.28 -22.41 -4.51
CA VAL A 36 -1.28 -21.37 -5.56
C VAL A 36 -2.39 -20.34 -5.32
N ALA A 37 -3.58 -20.78 -4.93
CA ALA A 37 -4.70 -19.88 -4.67
C ALA A 37 -4.40 -18.93 -3.50
N SER A 38 -3.89 -19.45 -2.38
CA SER A 38 -3.55 -18.63 -1.21
C SER A 38 -2.44 -17.63 -1.53
N LEU A 39 -1.42 -18.02 -2.32
CA LEU A 39 -0.37 -17.10 -2.77
C LEU A 39 -0.96 -15.93 -3.56
N ASN A 40 -1.77 -16.22 -4.57
CA ASN A 40 -2.37 -15.18 -5.40
C ASN A 40 -3.28 -14.23 -4.60
N ILE A 41 -4.10 -14.77 -3.69
CA ILE A 41 -5.00 -13.96 -2.85
C ILE A 41 -4.19 -13.02 -1.96
N VAL A 42 -3.16 -13.52 -1.28
CA VAL A 42 -2.35 -12.71 -0.36
C VAL A 42 -1.56 -11.64 -1.12
N LEU A 43 -0.90 -11.99 -2.23
CA LEU A 43 -0.18 -11.01 -3.05
C LEU A 43 -1.12 -9.95 -3.63
N SER A 44 -2.30 -10.34 -4.09
CA SER A 44 -3.32 -9.40 -4.57
C SER A 44 -3.80 -8.47 -3.46
N SER A 45 -3.99 -8.98 -2.23
CA SER A 45 -4.41 -8.18 -1.08
C SER A 45 -3.35 -7.15 -0.68
N ILE A 46 -2.06 -7.53 -0.65
CA ILE A 46 -0.97 -6.61 -0.32
C ILE A 46 -0.84 -5.52 -1.38
N ASN A 47 -0.83 -5.89 -2.67
CA ASN A 47 -0.73 -4.92 -3.75
C ASN A 47 -1.96 -4.00 -3.80
N GLY A 48 -3.15 -4.53 -3.53
CA GLY A 48 -4.39 -3.75 -3.40
C GLY A 48 -4.32 -2.74 -2.26
N PHE A 49 -3.79 -3.14 -1.11
CA PHE A 49 -3.59 -2.27 0.05
C PHE A 49 -2.55 -1.18 -0.24
N GLU A 50 -1.40 -1.53 -0.80
CA GLU A 50 -0.36 -0.59 -1.21
C GLU A 50 -0.90 0.48 -2.18
N ASN A 51 -1.64 0.06 -3.21
CA ASN A 51 -2.27 0.96 -4.17
C ASN A 51 -3.36 1.84 -3.53
N SER A 52 -4.14 1.31 -2.59
CA SER A 52 -5.17 2.07 -1.88
C SER A 52 -4.54 3.18 -1.05
N ILE A 53 -3.48 2.87 -0.29
CA ILE A 53 -2.73 3.86 0.50
C ILE A 53 -2.10 4.91 -0.42
N TYR A 54 -1.43 4.49 -1.49
CA TYR A 54 -0.82 5.41 -2.45
C TYR A 54 -1.85 6.38 -3.02
N ASN A 55 -3.00 5.87 -3.46
CA ASN A 55 -4.05 6.70 -4.02
C ASN A 55 -4.62 7.69 -2.99
N LYS A 56 -4.83 7.26 -1.74
CA LYS A 56 -5.28 8.15 -0.67
C LYS A 56 -4.26 9.25 -0.39
N LEU A 57 -2.99 8.90 -0.20
CA LEU A 57 -1.93 9.87 0.05
C LEU A 57 -1.75 10.84 -1.13
N SER A 58 -1.84 10.34 -2.36
CA SER A 58 -1.75 11.18 -3.56
C SER A 58 -2.91 12.18 -3.69
N LYS A 59 -4.11 11.82 -3.22
CA LYS A 59 -5.25 12.74 -3.15
C LYS A 59 -5.11 13.80 -2.05
N LEU A 60 -4.34 13.50 -1.00
CA LEU A 60 -4.11 14.39 0.14
C LEU A 60 -2.92 15.34 -0.06
N ASN A 61 -1.85 14.87 -0.70
CA ASN A 61 -0.59 15.59 -0.82
C ASN A 61 -0.10 15.76 -2.28
N GLY A 62 -0.95 15.44 -3.24
CA GLY A 62 -0.53 15.36 -4.65
C GLY A 62 0.24 14.08 -4.95
N LYS A 63 0.59 13.87 -6.21
CA LYS A 63 1.44 12.75 -6.66
C LYS A 63 2.92 13.02 -6.44
N SER A 64 3.30 14.29 -6.46
CA SER A 64 4.66 14.75 -6.15
C SER A 64 4.63 16.16 -5.58
N GLN A 65 5.73 16.53 -4.94
CA GLN A 65 5.99 17.86 -4.42
C GLN A 65 7.34 18.34 -4.92
N ILE A 66 7.41 19.61 -5.33
CA ILE A 66 8.66 20.24 -5.72
C ILE A 66 9.07 21.18 -4.60
N ASN A 67 10.22 20.90 -3.99
CA ASN A 67 10.75 21.62 -2.84
C ASN A 67 12.13 22.19 -3.19
N TYR A 68 12.53 23.24 -2.45
CA TYR A 68 13.88 23.77 -2.52
C TYR A 68 14.82 22.95 -1.63
N LEU A 69 16.03 22.64 -2.15
CA LEU A 69 16.97 21.74 -1.47
C LEU A 69 17.65 22.34 -0.22
N PHE A 70 17.77 23.66 -0.15
CA PHE A 70 18.61 24.32 0.84
C PHE A 70 17.82 24.92 2.00
N ASP A 71 16.49 25.09 1.86
CA ASP A 71 15.67 25.70 2.90
C ASP A 71 14.24 25.16 2.88
N ASP A 72 13.62 25.06 4.07
CA ASP A 72 12.22 24.64 4.22
C ASP A 72 11.22 25.65 3.64
N VAL A 73 11.65 26.92 3.49
CA VAL A 73 10.86 28.02 2.93
C VAL A 73 11.77 28.92 2.11
N PHE A 74 11.36 29.23 0.90
CA PHE A 74 12.10 30.08 -0.02
C PHE A 74 11.20 31.03 -0.78
N SER A 75 11.76 32.03 -1.40
CA SER A 75 11.07 33.00 -2.26
C SER A 75 11.37 32.73 -3.72
N PRO A 76 10.44 32.14 -4.51
CA PRO A 76 10.72 31.84 -5.92
C PRO A 76 11.09 33.07 -6.74
N GLN A 77 10.53 34.24 -6.37
CA GLN A 77 10.80 35.51 -7.08
C GLN A 77 12.24 36.00 -6.89
N GLU A 78 12.83 35.80 -5.69
CA GLU A 78 14.23 36.17 -5.43
C GLU A 78 15.22 35.25 -6.11
N LEU A 79 14.85 33.98 -6.33
CA LEU A 79 15.68 32.97 -6.96
C LEU A 79 15.44 32.85 -8.47
N ASP A 80 14.58 33.70 -9.06
CA ASP A 80 14.18 33.65 -10.48
C ASP A 80 13.66 32.26 -10.91
N ILE A 81 12.98 31.57 -9.97
CA ILE A 81 12.43 30.24 -10.21
C ILE A 81 11.00 30.36 -10.74
N LYS A 82 10.72 29.75 -11.89
CA LYS A 82 9.38 29.72 -12.48
C LYS A 82 8.52 28.66 -11.78
N SER A 83 7.30 29.04 -11.43
CA SER A 83 6.32 28.09 -10.88
C SER A 83 5.99 26.99 -11.90
N PRO A 84 5.93 25.73 -11.48
CA PRO A 84 5.54 24.64 -12.34
C PRO A 84 4.09 24.81 -12.81
N LYS A 85 3.81 24.34 -14.02
CA LYS A 85 2.47 24.38 -14.61
C LYS A 85 1.53 23.51 -13.75
N ASN A 86 0.41 24.08 -13.31
CA ASN A 86 -0.55 23.44 -12.39
C ASN A 86 -0.02 23.12 -10.97
N GLY A 87 1.11 23.73 -10.55
CA GLY A 87 1.61 23.61 -9.20
C GLY A 87 0.81 24.42 -8.20
N ILE A 88 0.41 23.80 -7.09
CA ILE A 88 -0.28 24.47 -5.98
C ILE A 88 0.76 24.88 -4.94
N GLU A 89 0.89 26.18 -4.70
CA GLU A 89 1.79 26.71 -3.68
C GLU A 89 1.34 26.31 -2.28
N TYR A 90 2.29 25.86 -1.47
CA TYR A 90 2.03 25.54 -0.07
C TYR A 90 3.16 25.99 0.83
N ILE A 91 2.84 26.18 2.12
CA ILE A 91 3.82 26.36 3.20
C ILE A 91 3.53 25.30 4.26
N GLU A 92 4.57 24.57 4.66
CA GLU A 92 4.50 23.57 5.70
C GLU A 92 5.36 23.98 6.89
N LYS A 93 4.77 24.02 8.10
CA LYS A 93 5.47 24.36 9.34
C LYS A 93 5.09 23.42 10.47
N LYS A 94 6.11 22.89 11.16
CA LYS A 94 5.90 22.15 12.42
C LYS A 94 5.48 23.11 13.51
N SER A 95 4.35 22.85 14.11
CA SER A 95 3.69 23.71 15.09
C SER A 95 3.16 22.89 16.25
N LEU A 96 2.66 23.57 17.26
CA LEU A 96 1.94 22.95 18.36
C LEU A 96 0.54 23.55 18.41
N ILE A 97 -0.47 22.70 18.50
CA ILE A 97 -1.86 23.12 18.68
C ILE A 97 -2.30 22.81 20.11
N LYS A 98 -3.05 23.72 20.72
CA LYS A 98 -3.50 23.59 22.10
C LYS A 98 -4.99 23.89 22.20
N PHE A 99 -5.69 23.05 22.95
CA PHE A 99 -7.07 23.28 23.36
C PHE A 99 -7.22 22.94 24.84
N LYS A 100 -7.64 23.92 25.64
CA LYS A 100 -7.70 23.79 27.10
C LYS A 100 -6.33 23.33 27.69
N ASN A 101 -6.31 22.14 28.28
CA ASN A 101 -5.09 21.54 28.88
C ASN A 101 -4.40 20.52 27.96
N LEU A 102 -4.98 20.24 26.79
CA LEU A 102 -4.43 19.29 25.81
C LEU A 102 -3.62 20.00 24.76
N SER A 103 -2.47 19.44 24.39
CA SER A 103 -1.62 19.95 23.32
C SER A 103 -1.05 18.82 22.49
N GLN A 104 -0.91 19.06 21.18
CA GLN A 104 -0.39 18.10 20.22
C GLN A 104 0.55 18.76 19.22
N ASN A 105 1.63 18.06 18.87
CA ASN A 105 2.52 18.46 17.78
C ASN A 105 1.83 18.17 16.44
N ILE A 106 1.83 19.17 15.58
CA ILE A 106 1.16 19.11 14.30
C ILE A 106 2.06 19.62 13.18
N VAL A 107 1.67 19.31 11.96
CA VAL A 107 2.18 19.90 10.73
C VAL A 107 1.08 20.80 10.16
N ALA A 108 1.32 22.11 10.21
CA ALA A 108 0.41 23.10 9.67
C ALA A 108 0.74 23.35 8.19
N THR A 109 -0.16 23.00 7.30
CA THR A 109 -0.06 23.26 5.86
C THR A 109 -0.95 24.42 5.46
N GLY A 110 -0.33 25.49 4.99
CA GLY A 110 -0.99 26.68 4.44
C GLY A 110 -1.23 26.51 2.96
N LEU A 111 -2.47 26.72 2.54
CA LEU A 111 -2.89 26.71 1.14
C LEU A 111 -3.67 27.99 0.80
N ASN A 112 -3.64 28.40 -0.48
CA ASN A 112 -4.54 29.45 -0.93
C ASN A 112 -5.99 28.97 -0.89
N LYS A 113 -6.94 29.85 -0.54
CA LYS A 113 -8.36 29.49 -0.44
C LYS A 113 -8.93 28.83 -1.69
N LYS A 114 -8.53 29.28 -2.87
CA LYS A 114 -8.97 28.72 -4.17
C LYS A 114 -8.49 27.30 -4.41
N ASP A 115 -7.36 26.91 -3.79
CA ASP A 115 -6.67 25.66 -4.06
C ASP A 115 -7.18 24.49 -3.20
N PHE A 116 -7.92 24.78 -2.12
CA PHE A 116 -8.58 23.73 -1.31
C PHE A 116 -9.51 22.83 -2.13
N LYS A 117 -10.16 23.35 -3.16
CA LYS A 117 -11.05 22.59 -4.07
C LYS A 117 -10.34 21.48 -4.85
N ASN A 118 -9.01 21.53 -4.95
CA ASN A 118 -8.23 20.51 -5.63
C ASN A 118 -8.00 19.26 -4.75
N PHE A 119 -8.30 19.38 -3.46
CA PHE A 119 -8.16 18.28 -2.48
C PHE A 119 -9.54 17.66 -2.25
N GLU A 120 -9.66 16.36 -2.54
CA GLU A 120 -10.94 15.64 -2.46
C GLU A 120 -11.58 15.71 -1.06
N ILE A 121 -10.76 15.79 0.00
CA ILE A 121 -11.23 15.92 1.39
C ILE A 121 -11.95 17.22 1.71
N PHE A 122 -11.91 18.20 0.81
CA PHE A 122 -12.51 19.53 0.98
C PHE A 122 -13.59 19.85 -0.06
N ASN A 123 -14.09 18.85 -0.80
CA ASN A 123 -15.09 19.08 -1.87
C ASN A 123 -16.39 19.74 -1.38
N ASP A 124 -16.77 19.54 -0.12
CA ASP A 124 -18.02 20.07 0.46
C ASP A 124 -17.81 21.39 1.23
N LEU A 125 -16.61 21.99 1.13
CA LEU A 125 -16.30 23.22 1.86
C LEU A 125 -16.79 24.47 1.16
N ASP A 126 -17.66 25.21 1.83
CA ASP A 126 -18.10 26.55 1.43
C ASP A 126 -17.38 27.63 2.28
N LEU A 127 -16.19 28.01 1.84
CA LEU A 127 -15.40 29.05 2.50
C LEU A 127 -15.91 30.44 2.14
N LYS A 128 -16.50 31.15 3.09
CA LYS A 128 -16.86 32.54 2.92
C LYS A 128 -15.61 33.42 2.76
N ASN A 129 -15.68 34.43 1.91
CA ASN A 129 -14.53 35.28 1.57
C ASN A 129 -13.91 36.03 2.76
N ASN A 130 -14.62 36.17 3.89
CA ASN A 130 -14.20 36.96 5.06
C ASN A 130 -13.52 36.14 6.18
N ASP A 131 -13.47 34.81 6.09
CA ASP A 131 -12.85 33.98 7.11
C ASP A 131 -11.32 34.05 7.01
N LYS A 132 -10.66 34.67 8.01
CA LYS A 132 -9.19 34.79 8.05
C LYS A 132 -8.56 33.75 8.95
N ASN A 133 -9.11 33.53 10.16
CA ASN A 133 -8.52 32.71 11.20
C ASN A 133 -9.29 31.38 11.35
N TYR A 134 -9.11 30.47 10.43
CA TYR A 134 -9.74 29.15 10.46
C TYR A 134 -8.71 28.03 10.37
N VAL A 135 -9.09 26.87 10.90
CA VAL A 135 -8.32 25.65 10.78
C VAL A 135 -9.21 24.47 10.40
N PHE A 136 -8.68 23.62 9.53
CA PHE A 136 -9.24 22.31 9.24
C PHE A 136 -8.36 21.27 9.92
N ILE A 137 -8.94 20.41 10.71
CA ILE A 137 -8.23 19.42 11.51
C ILE A 137 -8.67 18.00 11.15
N GLY A 138 -7.76 17.05 11.28
CA GLY A 138 -8.10 15.64 11.06
C GLY A 138 -8.96 15.08 12.18
N SER A 139 -9.80 14.10 11.85
CA SER A 139 -10.75 13.48 12.79
C SER A 139 -10.07 12.85 14.02
N THR A 140 -8.90 12.23 13.83
CA THR A 140 -8.11 11.65 14.93
C THR A 140 -7.61 12.72 15.89
N LEU A 141 -7.10 13.84 15.35
CA LEU A 141 -6.65 14.98 16.16
C LEU A 141 -7.83 15.63 16.91
N ALA A 142 -8.97 15.82 16.25
CA ALA A 142 -10.18 16.35 16.85
C ALA A 142 -10.64 15.52 18.05
N ASN A 143 -10.65 14.20 17.89
CA ASN A 143 -11.00 13.27 18.97
C ASN A 143 -10.00 13.33 20.13
N LYS A 144 -8.67 13.39 19.86
CA LYS A 144 -7.64 13.50 20.92
C LYS A 144 -7.72 14.80 21.70
N LEU A 145 -8.02 15.89 21.04
CA LEU A 145 -8.18 17.20 21.66
C LEU A 145 -9.59 17.42 22.24
N ASN A 146 -10.53 16.53 21.93
CA ASN A 146 -11.95 16.64 22.28
C ASN A 146 -12.56 17.97 21.79
N VAL A 147 -12.41 18.23 20.49
CA VAL A 147 -12.76 19.48 19.82
C VAL A 147 -13.86 19.21 18.79
N SER A 148 -14.77 20.17 18.66
CA SER A 148 -15.88 20.18 17.71
C SER A 148 -15.78 21.37 16.74
N ILE A 149 -16.54 21.32 15.66
CA ILE A 149 -16.65 22.45 14.72
C ILE A 149 -17.20 23.66 15.47
N GLY A 150 -16.55 24.83 15.30
CA GLY A 150 -16.87 26.07 15.99
C GLY A 150 -16.02 26.36 17.23
N ASP A 151 -15.25 25.37 17.73
CA ASP A 151 -14.32 25.61 18.85
C ASP A 151 -13.10 26.42 18.39
N GLU A 152 -12.51 27.18 19.33
CA GLU A 152 -11.28 27.95 19.10
C GLU A 152 -10.06 27.21 19.62
N LEU A 153 -9.06 27.00 18.77
CA LEU A 153 -7.78 26.36 19.06
C LEU A 153 -6.66 27.40 19.08
N ALA A 154 -5.71 27.25 19.99
CA ALA A 154 -4.49 28.06 19.97
C ALA A 154 -3.39 27.36 19.16
N LEU A 155 -2.92 27.99 18.10
CA LEU A 155 -1.72 27.60 17.34
C LEU A 155 -0.51 28.29 17.95
N LEU A 156 0.54 27.51 18.27
CA LEU A 156 1.79 27.98 18.86
C LEU A 156 2.98 27.65 17.96
N ASN A 157 3.91 28.57 17.87
CA ASN A 157 5.16 28.36 17.15
C ASN A 157 6.11 27.47 17.97
N SER A 158 6.41 26.26 17.48
CA SER A 158 7.29 25.32 18.16
C SER A 158 8.77 25.77 18.20
N GLN A 159 9.20 26.63 17.28
CA GLN A 159 10.57 27.12 17.22
C GLN A 159 10.89 28.11 18.33
N ASN A 160 9.91 28.86 18.80
CA ASN A 160 10.08 29.87 19.87
C ASN A 160 10.01 29.28 21.29
N LEU A 161 9.69 27.99 21.45
CA LEU A 161 9.72 27.32 22.75
C LEU A 161 11.13 27.27 23.36
N LYS A 162 12.19 27.40 22.56
CA LYS A 162 13.59 27.43 23.02
C LYS A 162 14.05 28.81 23.48
N ASN A 163 13.38 29.90 23.08
CA ASN A 163 13.73 31.29 23.39
C ASN A 163 12.62 31.94 24.23
N ILE A 164 12.60 31.66 25.53
CA ILE A 164 11.60 32.17 26.50
C ILE A 164 11.56 33.70 26.56
N SER A 165 12.61 34.39 26.09
CA SER A 165 12.72 35.86 26.11
C SER A 165 11.96 36.61 25.00
N GLN A 166 11.48 35.94 23.96
CA GLN A 166 10.72 36.54 22.87
C GLN A 166 9.25 36.08 22.91
N GLY A 167 8.46 36.44 23.87
CA GLY A 167 7.04 36.18 24.08
C GLY A 167 6.44 35.06 23.15
N GLN A 168 5.86 34.05 23.73
CA GLN A 168 5.19 32.98 22.95
C GLN A 168 4.13 33.61 22.02
N ARG A 169 4.38 33.62 20.72
CA ARG A 169 3.33 34.00 19.77
C ARG A 169 2.33 32.85 19.67
N PHE A 170 1.08 33.14 19.91
CA PHE A 170 -0.04 32.22 19.65
C PHE A 170 -1.14 32.97 18.90
N ILE A 171 -1.88 32.24 18.11
CA ILE A 171 -3.05 32.74 17.39
C ILE A 171 -4.22 31.79 17.62
N PHE A 172 -5.40 32.36 17.82
CA PHE A 172 -6.63 31.57 17.94
C PHE A 172 -7.22 31.33 16.56
N LEU A 173 -7.61 30.06 16.30
CA LEU A 173 -8.15 29.57 15.06
C LEU A 173 -9.47 28.86 15.32
N GLU A 174 -10.52 29.21 14.61
CA GLU A 174 -11.81 28.54 14.66
C GLU A 174 -11.78 27.26 13.84
N VAL A 175 -12.21 26.14 14.40
CA VAL A 175 -12.37 24.89 13.69
C VAL A 175 -13.57 24.98 12.76
N LYS A 176 -13.33 25.10 11.46
CA LYS A 176 -14.38 25.17 10.43
C LYS A 176 -14.74 23.83 9.83
N HIS A 177 -13.82 22.89 9.83
CA HIS A 177 -14.03 21.56 9.27
C HIS A 177 -13.18 20.50 9.96
N ILE A 178 -13.76 19.31 10.12
CA ILE A 178 -13.05 18.12 10.60
C ILE A 178 -13.05 17.11 9.44
N PHE A 179 -11.88 16.90 8.85
CA PHE A 179 -11.73 15.97 7.74
C PHE A 179 -11.33 14.57 8.22
N SER A 180 -11.64 13.57 7.41
CA SER A 180 -11.15 12.19 7.60
C SER A 180 -10.53 11.69 6.30
N SER A 181 -9.25 11.43 6.32
CA SER A 181 -8.52 10.87 5.18
C SER A 181 -8.60 9.35 5.11
N GLY A 182 -9.02 8.72 6.20
CA GLY A 182 -8.93 7.28 6.42
C GLY A 182 -7.50 6.81 6.73
N ILE A 183 -6.57 7.73 7.04
CA ILE A 183 -5.20 7.43 7.48
C ILE A 183 -5.02 8.12 8.85
N ASN A 184 -5.10 7.33 9.93
CA ASN A 184 -5.09 7.87 11.29
C ASN A 184 -3.87 8.72 11.62
N GLU A 185 -2.67 8.35 11.14
CA GLU A 185 -1.44 9.12 11.36
C GLU A 185 -1.47 10.48 10.67
N PHE A 186 -2.07 10.54 9.49
CA PHE A 186 -2.25 11.79 8.77
C PHE A 186 -3.27 12.67 9.51
N ASP A 187 -4.42 12.10 9.86
CA ASP A 187 -5.49 12.79 10.59
C ASP A 187 -5.08 13.23 12.01
N ASP A 188 -4.04 12.59 12.58
CA ASP A 188 -3.52 12.93 13.90
C ASP A 188 -2.58 14.15 13.91
N ARG A 189 -1.89 14.39 12.81
CA ARG A 189 -0.81 15.40 12.76
C ARG A 189 -1.05 16.53 11.78
N GLN A 190 -1.87 16.30 10.75
CA GLN A 190 -2.05 17.26 9.68
C GLN A 190 -3.17 18.24 10.00
N VAL A 191 -2.88 19.54 9.86
CA VAL A 191 -3.88 20.61 9.88
C VAL A 191 -3.70 21.50 8.66
N PHE A 192 -4.80 22.06 8.16
CA PHE A 192 -4.78 22.96 7.04
C PHE A 192 -5.31 24.33 7.46
N VAL A 193 -4.63 25.36 6.99
CA VAL A 193 -4.96 26.76 7.27
C VAL A 193 -4.76 27.61 6.02
N SER A 194 -5.12 28.90 6.08
CA SER A 194 -4.77 29.85 5.01
C SER A 194 -3.26 30.05 4.93
N ILE A 195 -2.70 30.09 3.71
CA ILE A 195 -1.29 30.38 3.49
C ILE A 195 -0.89 31.76 4.02
N ASP A 196 -1.78 32.75 3.89
CA ASP A 196 -1.55 34.13 4.39
C ASP A 196 -1.42 34.14 5.89
N LEU A 197 -2.20 33.33 6.61
CA LEU A 197 -2.13 33.19 8.07
C LEU A 197 -0.76 32.66 8.50
N ILE A 198 -0.22 31.62 7.85
CA ILE A 198 1.10 31.10 8.17
C ILE A 198 2.17 32.16 7.88
N LYS A 199 2.10 32.85 6.75
CA LYS A 199 3.05 33.93 6.41
C LYS A 199 3.08 35.01 7.47
N GLU A 200 1.91 35.48 7.91
CA GLU A 200 1.80 36.48 8.97
C GLU A 200 2.28 35.97 10.33
N PHE A 201 1.87 34.77 10.72
CA PHE A 201 2.20 34.15 12.02
C PHE A 201 3.71 33.89 12.20
N TYR A 202 4.38 33.44 11.13
CA TYR A 202 5.81 33.12 11.14
C TYR A 202 6.69 34.28 10.64
N ASN A 203 6.11 35.47 10.35
CA ASN A 203 6.83 36.62 9.83
C ASN A 203 7.59 36.32 8.52
N LEU A 204 6.96 35.57 7.60
CA LEU A 204 7.53 35.22 6.32
C LEU A 204 7.23 36.28 5.26
N GLU A 205 8.02 36.34 4.23
CA GLU A 205 7.76 37.20 3.09
C GLU A 205 6.49 36.79 2.33
N LYS A 206 5.87 37.74 1.65
CA LYS A 206 4.64 37.47 0.88
C LYS A 206 4.84 36.45 -0.24
N SER A 207 6.02 36.42 -0.83
CA SER A 207 6.42 35.47 -1.87
C SER A 207 6.89 34.12 -1.35
N ALA A 208 7.10 33.98 -0.04
CA ALA A 208 7.63 32.76 0.58
C ALA A 208 6.69 31.58 0.42
N ILE A 209 7.26 30.44 0.04
CA ILE A 209 6.59 29.13 -0.07
C ILE A 209 7.54 28.01 0.39
N SER A 210 6.99 26.85 0.78
CA SER A 210 7.80 25.63 0.99
C SER A 210 7.99 24.84 -0.32
N GLY A 211 7.11 25.03 -1.28
CA GLY A 211 7.15 24.38 -2.57
C GLY A 211 5.82 24.34 -3.29
N TRP A 212 5.71 23.43 -4.23
CA TRP A 212 4.50 23.22 -5.04
C TRP A 212 4.04 21.77 -4.94
N ILE A 213 2.73 21.58 -4.79
CA ILE A 213 2.06 20.28 -4.84
C ILE A 213 1.56 20.05 -6.28
N LEU A 214 1.84 18.86 -6.83
CA LEU A 214 1.44 18.46 -8.17
C LEU A 214 0.50 17.25 -8.10
N PHE A 215 -0.70 17.38 -8.68
CA PHE A 215 -1.67 16.27 -8.79
C PHE A 215 -1.50 15.46 -10.07
N GLU A 216 -0.75 15.98 -11.04
CA GLU A 216 -0.41 15.31 -12.29
C GLU A 216 1.11 15.09 -12.36
N LYS A 217 1.53 13.99 -12.97
CA LYS A 217 2.95 13.78 -13.22
C LYS A 217 3.46 14.83 -14.19
N THR A 218 4.48 15.57 -13.80
CA THR A 218 5.17 16.48 -14.68
C THR A 218 6.24 15.71 -15.45
N ASN A 219 6.20 15.77 -16.78
CA ASN A 219 7.23 15.15 -17.64
C ASN A 219 8.46 16.05 -17.81
N THR A 220 8.54 17.16 -17.09
CA THR A 220 9.69 18.08 -17.13
C THR A 220 10.62 17.74 -15.99
N GLU A 221 11.89 17.50 -16.32
CA GLU A 221 12.94 17.38 -15.32
C GLU A 221 12.99 18.67 -14.49
N VAL A 222 12.98 18.52 -13.20
CA VAL A 222 13.09 19.63 -12.25
C VAL A 222 14.55 20.02 -12.17
N GLU A 223 14.86 21.27 -12.55
CA GLU A 223 16.24 21.77 -12.56
C GLU A 223 16.71 22.09 -11.14
N TYR A 224 17.98 21.79 -10.87
CA TYR A 224 18.66 22.24 -9.66
C TYR A 224 18.52 23.76 -9.48
N PRO A 225 18.23 24.29 -8.28
CA PRO A 225 18.29 23.65 -6.94
C PRO A 225 16.95 23.11 -6.41
N LEU A 226 15.99 22.84 -7.26
CA LEU A 226 14.73 22.22 -6.85
C LEU A 226 14.85 20.69 -6.86
N ASN A 227 14.06 20.04 -6.02
CA ASN A 227 13.93 18.60 -5.96
C ASN A 227 12.46 18.19 -6.03
N GLU A 228 12.14 17.23 -6.89
CA GLU A 228 10.83 16.61 -6.91
C GLU A 228 10.85 15.39 -6.01
N ILE A 229 9.97 15.35 -5.03
CA ILE A 229 9.77 14.25 -4.10
C ILE A 229 8.42 13.63 -4.41
N THR A 230 8.41 12.36 -4.81
CA THR A 230 7.19 11.62 -5.09
C THR A 230 6.49 11.20 -3.78
N THR A 231 5.19 10.87 -3.86
CA THR A 231 4.41 10.45 -2.67
C THR A 231 5.00 9.20 -2.02
N ASP A 232 5.50 8.25 -2.79
CA ASP A 232 6.16 7.05 -2.29
C ASP A 232 7.51 7.34 -1.62
N GLU A 233 8.28 8.31 -2.11
CA GLU A 233 9.50 8.77 -1.46
C GLU A 233 9.21 9.54 -0.17
N LYS A 234 8.23 10.44 -0.17
CA LYS A 234 7.82 11.19 1.03
C LYS A 234 7.38 10.27 2.16
N TYR A 235 6.69 9.18 1.83
CA TYR A 235 6.19 8.17 2.77
C TYR A 235 6.97 6.85 2.67
N SER A 236 8.26 6.90 2.31
CA SER A 236 9.12 5.73 2.09
C SER A 236 9.09 4.73 3.23
N ILE A 237 9.12 5.20 4.49
CA ILE A 237 9.07 4.34 5.68
C ILE A 237 7.80 3.48 5.70
N LEU A 238 6.65 4.07 5.35
CA LEU A 238 5.38 3.35 5.28
C LEU A 238 5.39 2.29 4.17
N PHE A 239 5.86 2.66 2.98
CA PHE A 239 5.93 1.73 1.85
C PHE A 239 6.99 0.65 2.06
N GLU A 240 8.13 0.97 2.66
CA GLU A 240 9.14 -0.01 3.06
C GLU A 240 8.59 -1.01 4.08
N TRP A 241 7.80 -0.55 5.06
CA TRP A 241 7.14 -1.44 6.01
C TRP A 241 6.14 -2.38 5.34
N ILE A 242 5.31 -1.88 4.41
CA ILE A 242 4.39 -2.71 3.61
C ILE A 242 5.18 -3.76 2.81
N ASN A 243 6.27 -3.36 2.19
CA ASN A 243 7.13 -4.25 1.41
C ASN A 243 7.84 -5.29 2.29
N ALA A 244 8.26 -4.93 3.51
CA ALA A 244 8.87 -5.84 4.45
C ALA A 244 7.95 -7.01 4.84
N GLN A 245 6.63 -6.80 4.84
CA GLN A 245 5.66 -7.87 5.10
C GLN A 245 5.62 -8.95 4.01
N LYS A 246 6.12 -8.67 2.81
CA LYS A 246 6.21 -9.65 1.71
C LYS A 246 7.19 -10.79 2.04
N LEU A 247 8.19 -10.54 2.88
CA LEU A 247 9.23 -11.52 3.26
C LEU A 247 8.70 -12.68 4.10
N PRO A 248 8.02 -12.49 5.26
CA PRO A 248 7.40 -13.57 6.02
C PRO A 248 6.41 -14.40 5.19
N ILE A 249 5.67 -13.74 4.32
CA ILE A 249 4.71 -14.38 3.42
C ILE A 249 5.43 -15.33 2.48
N PHE A 250 6.56 -14.91 1.89
CA PHE A 250 7.38 -15.76 1.04
C PHE A 250 7.86 -17.02 1.78
N PHE A 251 8.25 -16.91 3.06
CA PHE A 251 8.61 -18.08 3.87
C PHE A 251 7.45 -19.06 4.07
N ILE A 252 6.26 -18.55 4.37
CA ILE A 252 5.07 -19.41 4.53
C ILE A 252 4.78 -20.16 3.21
N PHE A 253 4.85 -19.47 2.07
CA PHE A 253 4.63 -20.11 0.78
C PHE A 253 5.72 -21.11 0.40
N SER A 254 6.98 -20.86 0.79
CA SER A 254 8.05 -21.84 0.59
C SER A 254 7.78 -23.14 1.36
N LEU A 255 7.24 -23.05 2.58
CA LEU A 255 6.81 -24.23 3.35
C LEU A 255 5.65 -24.97 2.67
N ILE A 256 4.65 -24.25 2.17
CA ILE A 256 3.55 -24.85 1.41
C ILE A 256 4.06 -25.54 0.14
N ALA A 257 5.02 -24.95 -0.56
CA ALA A 257 5.65 -25.55 -1.73
C ALA A 257 6.39 -26.85 -1.36
N VAL A 258 7.11 -26.88 -0.24
CA VAL A 258 7.75 -28.11 0.27
C VAL A 258 6.73 -29.19 0.56
N VAL A 259 5.64 -28.88 1.25
CA VAL A 259 4.56 -29.84 1.53
C VAL A 259 3.94 -30.38 0.23
N SER A 260 3.70 -29.50 -0.75
CA SER A 260 3.20 -29.89 -2.07
C SER A 260 4.17 -30.79 -2.82
N PHE A 261 5.48 -30.53 -2.74
CA PHE A 261 6.51 -31.38 -3.32
C PHE A 261 6.52 -32.78 -2.68
N LEU A 262 6.40 -32.87 -1.34
CA LEU A 262 6.28 -34.16 -0.64
C LEU A 262 5.03 -34.94 -1.07
N GLY A 263 3.92 -34.24 -1.33
CA GLY A 263 2.70 -34.82 -1.88
C GLY A 263 2.92 -35.42 -3.28
N LEU A 264 3.62 -34.70 -4.17
CA LEU A 264 3.99 -35.20 -5.50
C LEU A 264 4.91 -36.43 -5.38
N PHE A 265 5.91 -36.39 -4.51
CA PHE A 265 6.81 -37.52 -4.27
C PHE A 265 6.05 -38.75 -3.78
N SER A 266 5.13 -38.60 -2.82
CA SER A 266 4.27 -39.66 -2.32
C SER A 266 3.41 -40.26 -3.43
N SER A 267 2.78 -39.41 -4.26
CA SER A 267 1.97 -39.86 -5.40
C SER A 267 2.77 -40.71 -6.40
N ILE A 268 4.02 -40.30 -6.70
CA ILE A 268 4.92 -41.05 -7.58
C ILE A 268 5.29 -42.39 -6.97
N SER A 269 5.60 -42.42 -5.67
CA SER A 269 5.97 -43.63 -4.94
C SER A 269 4.86 -44.67 -4.96
N ILE A 270 3.62 -44.22 -4.72
CA ILE A 270 2.44 -45.13 -4.81
C ILE A 270 2.24 -45.64 -6.22
N LEU A 271 2.37 -44.78 -7.24
CA LEU A 271 2.29 -45.22 -8.65
C LEU A 271 3.36 -46.30 -8.95
N TYR A 272 4.60 -46.10 -8.48
CA TYR A 272 5.67 -47.04 -8.67
C TYR A 272 5.32 -48.40 -8.06
N ASP A 273 4.85 -48.44 -6.81
CA ASP A 273 4.48 -49.67 -6.12
C ASP A 273 3.33 -50.41 -6.78
N GLU A 274 2.32 -49.71 -7.22
CA GLU A 274 1.19 -50.31 -7.98
C GLU A 274 1.62 -50.92 -9.33
N ARG A 275 2.57 -50.27 -9.98
CA ARG A 275 2.94 -50.61 -11.37
C ARG A 275 4.31 -51.31 -11.46
N LYS A 276 4.95 -51.66 -10.34
CA LYS A 276 6.29 -52.27 -10.33
C LYS A 276 6.40 -53.51 -11.19
N LYS A 277 5.36 -54.39 -11.24
CA LYS A 277 5.32 -55.56 -12.13
C LYS A 277 5.35 -55.17 -13.61
N HIS A 278 4.62 -54.11 -14.01
CA HIS A 278 4.62 -53.60 -15.38
C HIS A 278 5.98 -52.98 -15.75
N PHE A 279 6.59 -52.22 -14.83
CA PHE A 279 7.92 -51.68 -15.06
C PHE A 279 8.99 -52.76 -15.16
N ALA A 280 8.89 -53.83 -14.33
CA ALA A 280 9.78 -54.98 -14.44
C ALA A 280 9.67 -55.67 -15.79
N MET A 281 8.44 -55.91 -16.28
CA MET A 281 8.25 -56.47 -17.62
C MET A 281 8.82 -55.54 -18.71
N MET A 282 8.60 -54.22 -18.62
CA MET A 282 9.18 -53.27 -19.58
C MET A 282 10.71 -53.32 -19.59
N LYS A 283 11.33 -53.49 -18.41
CA LYS A 283 12.79 -53.67 -18.28
C LYS A 283 13.25 -54.97 -18.94
N SER A 284 12.54 -56.08 -18.75
CA SER A 284 12.90 -57.34 -19.40
C SER A 284 12.85 -57.27 -20.92
N TYR A 285 12.03 -56.40 -21.49
CA TYR A 285 12.00 -56.06 -22.92
C TYR A 285 13.04 -55.01 -23.36
N GLY A 286 14.02 -54.68 -22.46
CA GLY A 286 15.12 -53.79 -22.78
C GLY A 286 14.77 -52.27 -22.69
N THR A 287 13.66 -51.88 -22.03
CA THR A 287 13.29 -50.46 -21.90
C THR A 287 14.32 -49.76 -20.99
N PRO A 288 14.97 -48.67 -21.45
CA PRO A 288 15.97 -47.97 -20.67
C PRO A 288 15.31 -47.19 -19.50
N ASN A 289 16.04 -47.09 -18.37
CA ASN A 289 15.59 -46.38 -17.15
C ASN A 289 15.13 -44.94 -17.44
N LYS A 290 15.75 -44.27 -18.42
CA LYS A 290 15.36 -42.92 -18.87
C LYS A 290 13.89 -42.82 -19.29
N VAL A 291 13.33 -43.85 -19.94
CA VAL A 291 11.92 -43.86 -20.34
C VAL A 291 11.01 -43.93 -19.11
N ILE A 292 11.34 -44.77 -18.13
CA ILE A 292 10.57 -44.89 -16.88
C ILE A 292 10.60 -43.57 -16.12
N LEU A 293 11.78 -42.96 -15.98
CA LEU A 293 11.95 -41.66 -15.31
C LEU A 293 11.14 -40.57 -16.01
N THR A 294 11.14 -40.56 -17.36
CA THR A 294 10.33 -39.59 -18.14
C THR A 294 8.84 -39.74 -17.87
N ILE A 295 8.34 -40.97 -17.68
CA ILE A 295 6.93 -41.19 -17.34
C ILE A 295 6.58 -40.54 -15.99
N PHE A 296 7.42 -40.70 -14.96
CA PHE A 296 7.23 -40.07 -13.64
C PHE A 296 7.30 -38.55 -13.72
N MET A 297 8.27 -37.99 -14.47
CA MET A 297 8.37 -36.56 -14.70
C MET A 297 7.10 -35.99 -15.39
N LEU A 298 6.62 -36.68 -16.43
CA LEU A 298 5.38 -36.26 -17.13
C LEU A 298 4.17 -36.30 -16.20
N GLN A 299 4.10 -37.30 -15.29
CA GLN A 299 3.05 -37.38 -14.29
C GLN A 299 3.08 -36.18 -13.33
N SER A 300 4.27 -35.87 -12.77
CA SER A 300 4.44 -34.73 -11.84
C SER A 300 4.07 -33.42 -12.52
N ILE A 301 4.55 -33.20 -13.76
CA ILE A 301 4.22 -31.99 -14.54
C ILE A 301 2.70 -31.91 -14.78
N PHE A 302 2.06 -33.00 -15.13
CA PHE A 302 0.62 -33.03 -15.39
C PHE A 302 -0.19 -32.69 -14.13
N LEU A 303 0.12 -33.29 -12.97
CA LEU A 303 -0.54 -33.02 -11.70
C LEU A 303 -0.31 -31.58 -11.26
N SER A 304 0.92 -31.06 -11.40
CA SER A 304 1.24 -29.69 -11.02
C SER A 304 0.54 -28.66 -11.92
N LEU A 305 0.44 -28.91 -13.23
CA LEU A 305 -0.26 -28.02 -14.14
C LEU A 305 -1.77 -27.95 -13.83
N ILE A 306 -2.41 -29.10 -13.55
CA ILE A 306 -3.82 -29.12 -13.15
C ILE A 306 -4.01 -28.42 -11.82
N GLY A 307 -3.20 -28.72 -10.81
CA GLY A 307 -3.29 -28.09 -9.50
C GLY A 307 -3.11 -26.58 -9.58
N SER A 308 -2.07 -26.11 -10.28
CA SER A 308 -1.81 -24.67 -10.44
C SER A 308 -2.93 -23.98 -11.21
N PHE A 309 -3.43 -24.57 -12.29
CA PHE A 309 -4.55 -24.01 -13.06
C PHE A 309 -5.81 -23.87 -12.20
N LEU A 310 -6.18 -24.91 -11.46
CA LEU A 310 -7.33 -24.86 -10.54
C LEU A 310 -7.11 -23.82 -9.44
N GLY A 311 -5.89 -23.69 -8.91
CA GLY A 311 -5.53 -22.68 -7.90
C GLY A 311 -5.69 -21.26 -8.44
N ILE A 312 -5.23 -20.99 -9.66
CA ILE A 312 -5.39 -19.70 -10.32
C ILE A 312 -6.87 -19.38 -10.52
N VAL A 313 -7.64 -20.30 -11.09
CA VAL A 313 -9.08 -20.10 -11.33
C VAL A 313 -9.82 -19.83 -10.02
N PHE A 314 -9.53 -20.61 -8.99
CA PHE A 314 -10.16 -20.45 -7.68
C PHE A 314 -9.80 -19.11 -7.02
N SER A 315 -8.55 -18.68 -7.09
CA SER A 315 -8.13 -17.38 -6.59
C SER A 315 -8.82 -16.22 -7.30
N TYR A 316 -8.93 -16.27 -8.62
CA TYR A 316 -9.65 -15.25 -9.39
C TYR A 316 -11.14 -15.18 -9.01
N ILE A 317 -11.79 -16.32 -8.80
CA ILE A 317 -13.19 -16.37 -8.36
C ILE A 317 -13.33 -15.68 -6.99
N ILE A 318 -12.45 -16.00 -6.03
CA ILE A 318 -12.49 -15.40 -4.69
C ILE A 318 -12.24 -13.90 -4.75
N ILE A 319 -11.22 -13.46 -5.48
CA ILE A 319 -10.89 -12.04 -5.64
C ILE A 319 -12.07 -11.28 -6.27
N PHE A 320 -12.65 -11.81 -7.34
CA PHE A 320 -13.83 -11.22 -7.99
C PHE A 320 -15.05 -11.14 -7.05
N LEU A 321 -15.31 -12.20 -6.28
CA LEU A 321 -16.39 -12.21 -5.29
C LEU A 321 -16.12 -11.20 -4.17
N GLN A 322 -14.88 -11.09 -3.72
CA GLN A 322 -14.48 -10.12 -2.70
C GLN A 322 -14.69 -8.68 -3.19
N GLU A 323 -14.30 -8.38 -4.43
CA GLU A 323 -14.50 -7.06 -5.03
C GLU A 323 -15.98 -6.68 -5.14
N LYS A 324 -16.82 -7.65 -5.56
CA LYS A 324 -18.25 -7.43 -5.77
C LYS A 324 -19.06 -7.37 -4.48
N TYR A 325 -18.78 -8.25 -3.53
CA TYR A 325 -19.59 -8.42 -2.31
C TYR A 325 -18.95 -7.87 -1.04
N ARG A 326 -17.66 -7.54 -1.07
CA ARG A 326 -16.89 -7.01 0.07
C ARG A 326 -17.11 -7.80 1.36
N PHE A 327 -17.06 -9.14 1.30
CA PHE A 327 -17.26 -10.03 2.46
C PHE A 327 -16.32 -9.73 3.61
N ILE A 328 -15.08 -9.37 3.31
CA ILE A 328 -14.07 -8.94 4.27
C ILE A 328 -13.94 -7.44 4.09
N ALA A 329 -14.72 -6.67 4.85
CA ALA A 329 -14.49 -5.25 5.01
C ALA A 329 -13.34 -5.09 6.01
N ILE A 330 -12.15 -4.83 5.51
CA ILE A 330 -11.03 -4.44 6.36
C ILE A 330 -11.27 -2.98 6.68
N ASP A 331 -11.54 -2.67 7.96
CA ASP A 331 -11.64 -1.29 8.40
C ASP A 331 -10.24 -0.67 8.28
N GLU A 332 -10.09 0.18 7.27
CA GLU A 332 -8.81 0.79 6.89
C GLU A 332 -8.20 1.61 8.04
N ASN A 333 -9.04 2.06 8.98
CA ASN A 333 -8.62 2.79 10.18
C ASN A 333 -7.89 1.91 11.21
N ILE A 334 -8.15 0.61 11.23
CA ILE A 334 -7.56 -0.32 12.21
C ILE A 334 -6.14 -0.72 11.80
N TYR A 335 -5.87 -0.89 10.51
CA TYR A 335 -4.58 -1.37 10.03
C TYR A 335 -3.43 -0.39 10.23
N LEU A 336 -3.69 0.91 10.12
CA LEU A 336 -2.67 1.95 10.29
C LEU A 336 -2.38 2.26 11.77
N SER A 337 -3.28 1.90 12.69
CA SER A 337 -3.03 2.05 14.14
C SER A 337 -2.06 0.99 14.70
N LEU A 338 -1.81 -0.11 13.96
CA LEU A 338 -0.89 -1.19 14.36
C LEU A 338 0.60 -0.89 14.08
N ILE A 339 0.92 0.24 13.44
CA ILE A 339 2.30 0.64 13.12
C ILE A 339 3.04 1.16 14.38
N HIS A 340 2.35 1.33 15.50
CA HIS A 340 2.91 1.86 16.76
C HIS A 340 3.15 0.79 17.86
N ILE A 341 3.25 -0.50 17.52
CA ILE A 341 3.67 -1.53 18.50
C ILE A 341 5.12 -1.94 18.25
#